data_373c75b2240ae666906d67728bc0ec6d
#
_entry.id   373c75b2240ae666906d67728bc0ec6d
#
_cell.length_a   1.000
_cell.length_b   1.000
_cell.length_c   1.000
_cell.angle_alpha   90.00
_cell.angle_beta   90.00
_cell.angle_gamma   90.00
#
_symmetry.space_group_name_H-M   'P 1'
#
loop_
_entity.id
_entity.type
_entity.pdbx_description
1 polymer ?
#
loop_
_entity_poly.entity_id
_entity_poly.type
_entity_poly.pdbx_seq_one_letter_code
_entity_poly.pdbx_strand_id
1 'polypeptide(L)'
;MKIKLIVTALLFLSCSLINAQNEGIATYTVNVLEDEDDIIQEQMKQAVPDIFSYVDQLLFELHFNDQASYFTLEDKLYENKLIIDATALIANYANPIIRRDNKEYYKRDKGSHVNAGKWIVEDAKIDWEITQEAKQINDYTVYKATGVYKTGNSLAGYKKTEVTAWFCPEIPKPYGPLNFGNLPGLIFEVSFKNVSYGLTKIEYKPVKIPEVDLGNTVTAEEDEKMTMEFIGK
;
A
#
# COMPACT_ATOMS: atom_id res chain seq x y z
N MET A 1 -49.94 -11.57 15.27
CA MET A 1 -48.82 -12.49 14.95
C MET A 1 -48.09 -12.15 13.64
N LYS A 2 -48.78 -11.75 12.57
CA LYS A 2 -48.15 -11.42 11.26
C LYS A 2 -47.24 -10.17 11.29
N ILE A 3 -47.54 -9.13 12.07
CA ILE A 3 -46.75 -7.88 12.15
C ILE A 3 -45.38 -8.11 12.84
N LYS A 4 -45.34 -8.95 13.90
CA LYS A 4 -44.08 -9.28 14.58
C LYS A 4 -43.11 -10.05 13.66
N LEU A 5 -43.63 -10.88 12.78
CA LEU A 5 -42.82 -11.66 11.83
C LEU A 5 -42.17 -10.77 10.76
N ILE A 6 -42.90 -9.73 10.30
CA ILE A 6 -42.41 -8.76 9.30
C ILE A 6 -41.31 -7.88 9.89
N VAL A 7 -41.46 -7.42 11.13
CA VAL A 7 -40.44 -6.59 11.81
C VAL A 7 -39.14 -7.40 12.04
N THR A 8 -39.27 -8.68 12.41
CA THR A 8 -38.10 -9.55 12.61
C THR A 8 -37.40 -9.85 11.30
N ALA A 9 -38.14 -10.03 10.20
CA ALA A 9 -37.56 -10.24 8.86
C ALA A 9 -36.84 -8.98 8.33
N LEU A 10 -37.37 -7.77 8.58
CA LEU A 10 -36.71 -6.51 8.23
C LEU A 10 -35.44 -6.26 9.05
N LEU A 11 -35.43 -6.64 10.35
CA LEU A 11 -34.23 -6.55 11.18
C LEU A 11 -33.13 -7.54 10.74
N PHE A 12 -33.47 -8.74 10.27
CA PHE A 12 -32.51 -9.69 9.72
C PHE A 12 -31.95 -9.25 8.35
N LEU A 13 -32.76 -8.56 7.52
CA LEU A 13 -32.30 -8.04 6.22
C LEU A 13 -31.33 -6.86 6.39
N SER A 14 -31.49 -6.04 7.43
CA SER A 14 -30.58 -4.93 7.71
C SER A 14 -29.22 -5.41 8.25
N CYS A 15 -29.16 -6.50 9.00
CA CYS A 15 -27.89 -7.09 9.46
C CYS A 15 -27.04 -7.70 8.33
N SER A 16 -27.66 -8.20 7.27
CA SER A 16 -26.92 -8.78 6.15
C SER A 16 -26.28 -7.72 5.23
N LEU A 17 -26.79 -6.49 5.23
CA LEU A 17 -26.19 -5.39 4.45
C LEU A 17 -24.93 -4.79 5.13
N ILE A 18 -24.83 -4.90 6.47
CA ILE A 18 -23.68 -4.39 7.22
C ILE A 18 -22.43 -5.26 6.97
N ASN A 19 -22.59 -6.56 6.73
CA ASN A 19 -21.46 -7.45 6.44
C ASN A 19 -20.90 -7.30 5.01
N ALA A 20 -21.64 -6.71 4.08
CA ALA A 20 -21.23 -6.57 2.68
C ALA A 20 -20.16 -5.48 2.46
N GLN A 21 -19.91 -4.61 3.47
CA GLN A 21 -18.95 -3.50 3.37
C GLN A 21 -17.63 -3.74 4.14
N ASN A 22 -17.44 -4.95 4.71
CA ASN A 22 -16.31 -5.23 5.57
C ASN A 22 -15.05 -5.65 4.80
N GLU A 23 -15.18 -6.02 3.53
CA GLU A 23 -14.07 -6.41 2.67
C GLU A 23 -14.26 -5.91 1.24
N GLY A 24 -13.17 -5.67 0.55
CA GLY A 24 -13.23 -5.13 -0.79
C GLY A 24 -11.86 -4.89 -1.42
N ILE A 25 -11.89 -4.29 -2.60
CA ILE A 25 -10.72 -3.85 -3.35
C ILE A 25 -10.84 -2.36 -3.60
N ALA A 26 -9.82 -1.63 -3.20
CA ALA A 26 -9.61 -0.24 -3.55
C ALA A 26 -8.54 -0.16 -4.65
N THR A 27 -8.88 0.45 -5.79
CA THR A 27 -7.98 0.61 -6.94
C THR A 27 -7.36 1.99 -6.93
N TYR A 28 -6.05 2.05 -7.12
CA TYR A 28 -5.27 3.28 -7.13
C TYR A 28 -4.51 3.45 -8.44
N THR A 29 -4.45 4.68 -8.91
CA THR A 29 -3.48 5.15 -9.89
C THR A 29 -2.32 5.81 -9.17
N VAL A 30 -1.20 5.97 -9.87
CA VAL A 30 -0.02 6.67 -9.37
C VAL A 30 0.36 7.77 -10.34
N ASN A 31 0.84 8.88 -9.79
CA ASN A 31 1.52 9.93 -10.54
C ASN A 31 2.95 10.04 -10.01
N VAL A 32 3.92 10.12 -10.92
CA VAL A 32 5.34 10.23 -10.61
C VAL A 32 5.88 11.46 -11.34
N LEU A 33 6.37 12.42 -10.57
CA LEU A 33 7.08 13.56 -11.14
C LEU A 33 8.55 13.18 -11.33
N GLU A 34 9.11 13.63 -12.43
CA GLU A 34 10.55 13.43 -12.70
C GLU A 34 11.37 14.23 -11.68
N ASP A 35 12.39 13.58 -11.12
CA ASP A 35 13.29 14.13 -10.12
C ASP A 35 14.72 13.68 -10.47
N GLU A 36 15.53 14.60 -10.96
CA GLU A 36 16.91 14.33 -11.38
C GLU A 36 17.82 13.94 -10.20
N ASP A 37 17.42 14.23 -8.97
CA ASP A 37 18.16 13.84 -7.75
C ASP A 37 17.77 12.44 -7.26
N ASP A 38 16.74 11.80 -7.85
CA ASP A 38 16.35 10.43 -7.52
C ASP A 38 17.17 9.41 -8.30
N ILE A 39 18.12 8.76 -7.60
CA ILE A 39 19.05 7.78 -8.18
C ILE A 39 18.31 6.62 -8.86
N ILE A 40 17.19 6.18 -8.32
CA ILE A 40 16.41 5.07 -8.90
C ILE A 40 15.77 5.51 -10.20
N GLN A 41 15.20 6.70 -10.26
CA GLN A 41 14.63 7.26 -11.49
C GLN A 41 15.71 7.39 -12.57
N GLU A 42 16.86 7.94 -12.22
CA GLU A 42 17.99 8.08 -13.17
C GLU A 42 18.48 6.73 -13.70
N GLN A 43 18.65 5.73 -12.84
CA GLN A 43 19.04 4.38 -13.26
C GLN A 43 17.99 3.73 -14.18
N MET A 44 16.71 3.87 -13.84
CA MET A 44 15.63 3.30 -14.65
C MET A 44 15.49 4.02 -15.99
N LYS A 45 15.66 5.35 -16.02
CA LYS A 45 15.66 6.16 -17.24
C LYS A 45 16.82 5.83 -18.17
N GLN A 46 18.00 5.51 -17.63
CA GLN A 46 19.13 5.01 -18.43
C GLN A 46 18.84 3.66 -19.09
N ALA A 47 18.13 2.77 -18.41
CA ALA A 47 17.73 1.47 -18.93
C ALA A 47 16.54 1.55 -19.90
N VAL A 48 15.58 2.43 -19.62
CA VAL A 48 14.34 2.65 -20.37
C VAL A 48 14.11 4.16 -20.49
N PRO A 49 14.59 4.82 -21.55
CA PRO A 49 14.57 6.29 -21.68
C PRO A 49 13.17 6.93 -21.59
N ASP A 50 12.15 6.23 -22.01
CA ASP A 50 10.74 6.68 -22.00
C ASP A 50 9.92 6.11 -20.84
N ILE A 51 10.58 5.68 -19.73
CA ILE A 51 9.97 4.97 -18.61
C ILE A 51 8.76 5.71 -18.01
N PHE A 52 8.78 7.05 -17.96
CA PHE A 52 7.68 7.84 -17.43
C PHE A 52 6.39 7.74 -18.27
N SER A 53 6.49 7.39 -19.55
CA SER A 53 5.33 7.18 -20.43
C SER A 53 4.52 5.92 -20.05
N TYR A 54 5.08 5.04 -19.23
CA TYR A 54 4.43 3.83 -18.76
C TYR A 54 3.74 4.00 -17.40
N VAL A 55 3.90 5.13 -16.72
CA VAL A 55 3.32 5.38 -15.39
C VAL A 55 1.79 5.25 -15.42
N ASP A 56 1.14 5.78 -16.45
CA ASP A 56 -0.32 5.72 -16.61
C ASP A 56 -0.86 4.28 -16.80
N GLN A 57 0.00 3.32 -17.08
CA GLN A 57 -0.36 1.91 -17.19
C GLN A 57 -0.37 1.19 -15.84
N LEU A 58 0.21 1.80 -14.79
CA LEU A 58 0.24 1.24 -13.46
C LEU A 58 -1.12 1.39 -12.79
N LEU A 59 -1.72 0.27 -12.43
CA LEU A 59 -2.86 0.21 -11.53
C LEU A 59 -2.50 -0.65 -10.33
N PHE A 60 -2.85 -0.18 -9.16
CA PHE A 60 -2.59 -0.90 -7.91
C PHE A 60 -3.90 -1.25 -7.23
N GLU A 61 -3.93 -2.40 -6.59
CA GLU A 61 -5.06 -2.88 -5.83
C GLU A 61 -4.69 -3.02 -4.35
N LEU A 62 -5.54 -2.48 -3.50
CA LEU A 62 -5.54 -2.72 -2.07
C LEU A 62 -6.73 -3.63 -1.74
N HIS A 63 -6.47 -4.90 -1.56
CA HIS A 63 -7.44 -5.85 -1.04
C HIS A 63 -7.49 -5.68 0.48
N PHE A 64 -8.67 -5.54 1.05
CA PHE A 64 -8.81 -5.30 2.48
C PHE A 64 -9.99 -6.04 3.09
N ASN A 65 -9.85 -6.40 4.36
CA ASN A 65 -10.92 -6.88 5.23
C ASN A 65 -10.72 -6.30 6.66
N ASP A 66 -11.44 -6.81 7.66
CA ASP A 66 -11.32 -6.32 9.04
C ASP A 66 -9.99 -6.67 9.73
N GLN A 67 -9.23 -7.63 9.19
CA GLN A 67 -8.04 -8.18 9.85
C GLN A 67 -6.74 -7.79 9.15
N ALA A 68 -6.78 -7.56 7.85
CA ALA A 68 -5.59 -7.37 7.05
C ALA A 68 -5.86 -6.58 5.77
N SER A 69 -4.78 -6.09 5.16
CA SER A 69 -4.78 -5.61 3.78
C SER A 69 -3.62 -6.20 2.98
N TYR A 70 -3.78 -6.20 1.66
CA TYR A 70 -2.79 -6.64 0.70
C TYR A 70 -2.72 -5.64 -0.45
N PHE A 71 -1.62 -4.90 -0.53
CA PHE A 71 -1.37 -3.94 -1.60
C PHE A 71 -0.48 -4.56 -2.67
N THR A 72 -0.93 -4.52 -3.92
CA THR A 72 -0.23 -5.15 -5.04
C THR A 72 -0.45 -4.38 -6.33
N LEU A 73 0.47 -4.53 -7.30
CA LEU A 73 0.23 -4.15 -8.68
C LEU A 73 -0.88 -5.05 -9.24
N GLU A 74 -1.81 -4.49 -10.02
CA GLU A 74 -2.89 -5.24 -10.65
C GLU A 74 -2.32 -6.40 -11.49
N ASP A 75 -2.87 -7.60 -11.29
CA ASP A 75 -2.47 -8.79 -12.05
C ASP A 75 -3.23 -8.82 -13.38
N LYS A 76 -2.66 -8.19 -14.40
CA LYS A 76 -3.16 -8.21 -15.77
C LYS A 76 -2.05 -8.55 -16.76
N LEU A 77 -2.44 -8.91 -17.98
CA LEU A 77 -1.49 -9.13 -19.06
C LEU A 77 -0.94 -7.78 -19.53
N TYR A 78 0.32 -7.54 -19.24
CA TYR A 78 1.08 -6.42 -19.75
C TYR A 78 1.85 -6.84 -21.00
N GLU A 79 1.93 -5.96 -21.98
CA GLU A 79 2.68 -6.21 -23.21
C GLU A 79 4.18 -6.41 -22.94
N ASN A 80 4.73 -5.65 -22.00
CA ASN A 80 6.11 -5.80 -21.52
C ASN A 80 6.18 -5.69 -19.99
N LYS A 81 6.09 -6.85 -19.33
CA LYS A 81 6.12 -6.89 -17.87
C LYS A 81 7.41 -6.34 -17.26
N LEU A 82 8.57 -6.52 -17.91
CA LEU A 82 9.84 -6.00 -17.37
C LEU A 82 9.87 -4.47 -17.30
N ILE A 83 9.31 -3.80 -18.32
CA ILE A 83 9.17 -2.34 -18.30
C ILE A 83 8.19 -1.90 -17.20
N ILE A 84 7.08 -2.59 -17.04
CA ILE A 84 6.09 -2.30 -16.00
C ILE A 84 6.71 -2.49 -14.60
N ASP A 85 7.45 -3.58 -14.38
CA ASP A 85 8.13 -3.81 -13.09
C ASP A 85 9.18 -2.71 -12.82
N ALA A 86 9.94 -2.29 -13.83
CA ALA A 86 10.87 -1.16 -13.73
C ALA A 86 10.14 0.18 -13.46
N THR A 87 9.01 0.40 -14.13
CA THR A 87 8.16 1.59 -13.91
C THR A 87 7.58 1.59 -12.49
N ALA A 88 7.21 0.43 -11.95
CA ALA A 88 6.73 0.33 -10.58
C ALA A 88 7.80 0.74 -9.54
N LEU A 89 9.10 0.52 -9.83
CA LEU A 89 10.18 0.97 -8.94
C LEU A 89 10.25 2.50 -8.84
N ILE A 90 10.06 3.24 -9.94
CA ILE A 90 10.02 4.72 -9.88
C ILE A 90 8.76 5.23 -9.16
N ALA A 91 7.72 4.41 -9.06
CA ALA A 91 6.55 4.67 -8.23
C ALA A 91 6.75 4.27 -6.74
N ASN A 92 7.98 3.92 -6.33
CA ASN A 92 8.34 3.40 -5.00
C ASN A 92 7.63 2.07 -4.63
N TYR A 93 7.26 1.28 -5.62
CA TYR A 93 6.70 -0.05 -5.41
C TYR A 93 7.70 -1.12 -5.86
N ALA A 94 8.23 -1.90 -4.90
CA ALA A 94 9.16 -2.99 -5.18
C ALA A 94 8.54 -4.38 -4.98
N ASN A 95 7.64 -4.51 -4.02
CA ASN A 95 7.03 -5.79 -3.66
C ASN A 95 5.58 -5.59 -3.20
N PRO A 96 4.73 -6.61 -3.34
CA PRO A 96 3.44 -6.65 -2.66
C PRO A 96 3.62 -6.59 -1.15
N ILE A 97 2.73 -5.84 -0.46
CA ILE A 97 2.79 -5.61 0.97
C ILE A 97 1.51 -6.14 1.62
N ILE A 98 1.66 -6.99 2.62
CA ILE A 98 0.57 -7.42 3.49
C ILE A 98 0.69 -6.64 4.80
N ARG A 99 -0.41 -6.05 5.25
CA ARG A 99 -0.49 -5.39 6.55
C ARG A 99 -1.46 -6.16 7.45
N ARG A 100 -0.99 -6.54 8.65
CA ARG A 100 -1.76 -7.23 9.68
C ARG A 100 -1.17 -6.89 11.05
N ASP A 101 -2.03 -6.64 12.05
CA ASP A 101 -1.63 -6.42 13.45
C ASP A 101 -0.56 -5.32 13.61
N ASN A 102 -0.71 -4.21 12.90
CA ASN A 102 0.25 -3.10 12.84
C ASN A 102 1.66 -3.49 12.36
N LYS A 103 1.78 -4.61 11.68
CA LYS A 103 3.00 -5.05 11.02
C LYS A 103 2.82 -5.11 9.52
N GLU A 104 3.92 -4.91 8.83
CA GLU A 104 4.04 -5.02 7.39
C GLU A 104 4.90 -6.22 7.04
N TYR A 105 4.46 -6.94 6.02
CA TYR A 105 5.13 -8.14 5.53
C TYR A 105 5.30 -8.03 4.03
N TYR A 106 6.52 -8.22 3.55
CA TYR A 106 6.81 -8.39 2.13
C TYR A 106 7.73 -9.58 1.93
N LYS A 107 7.68 -10.17 0.75
CA LYS A 107 8.45 -11.39 0.49
C LYS A 107 9.71 -11.07 -0.28
N ARG A 108 10.86 -11.54 0.21
CA ARG A 108 12.10 -11.52 -0.56
C ARG A 108 11.98 -12.40 -1.79
N ASP A 109 12.50 -11.91 -2.92
CA ASP A 109 12.59 -12.71 -4.13
C ASP A 109 13.39 -13.99 -3.86
N LYS A 110 12.98 -15.10 -4.52
CA LYS A 110 13.68 -16.39 -4.40
C LYS A 110 15.08 -16.38 -5.02
N GLY A 111 15.36 -15.45 -5.94
CA GLY A 111 16.66 -15.21 -6.54
C GLY A 111 17.59 -14.35 -5.69
N SER A 112 17.13 -13.78 -4.58
CA SER A 112 17.95 -12.98 -3.67
C SER A 112 19.09 -13.79 -3.07
N HIS A 113 20.27 -13.19 -2.95
CA HIS A 113 21.43 -13.81 -2.28
C HIS A 113 21.24 -13.89 -0.77
N VAL A 114 20.40 -13.03 -0.18
CA VAL A 114 20.13 -12.94 1.26
C VAL A 114 18.64 -13.19 1.49
N ASN A 115 18.35 -14.05 2.47
CA ASN A 115 16.97 -14.34 2.91
C ASN A 115 15.99 -14.71 1.78
N ALA A 116 16.47 -15.39 0.73
CA ALA A 116 15.69 -15.80 -0.43
C ALA A 116 14.38 -16.50 -0.03
N GLY A 117 13.25 -15.97 -0.49
CA GLY A 117 11.93 -16.53 -0.25
C GLY A 117 11.39 -16.39 1.19
N LYS A 118 12.13 -15.73 2.10
CA LYS A 118 11.63 -15.41 3.44
C LYS A 118 10.68 -14.20 3.41
N TRP A 119 9.84 -14.12 4.42
CA TRP A 119 9.06 -12.94 4.70
C TRP A 119 9.87 -11.96 5.55
N ILE A 120 9.93 -10.72 5.13
CA ILE A 120 10.49 -9.63 5.91
C ILE A 120 9.33 -8.98 6.66
N VAL A 121 9.53 -8.74 7.95
CA VAL A 121 8.54 -8.10 8.82
C VAL A 121 9.11 -6.84 9.43
N GLU A 122 8.31 -5.78 9.41
CA GLU A 122 8.61 -4.52 10.09
C GLU A 122 7.37 -3.93 10.76
N ASP A 123 7.61 -3.04 11.72
CA ASP A 123 6.53 -2.30 12.39
C ASP A 123 6.03 -1.18 11.46
N ALA A 124 4.73 -1.16 11.22
CA ALA A 124 4.05 -0.12 10.46
C ALA A 124 3.93 1.16 11.29
N LYS A 125 4.94 2.03 11.29
CA LYS A 125 4.96 3.24 12.11
C LYS A 125 5.15 4.50 11.29
N ILE A 126 4.07 5.30 11.24
CA ILE A 126 4.12 6.72 10.87
C ILE A 126 3.40 7.47 11.97
N ASP A 127 4.06 8.46 12.55
CA ASP A 127 3.43 9.37 13.49
C ASP A 127 2.64 10.42 12.68
N TRP A 128 1.32 10.22 12.60
CA TRP A 128 0.42 11.10 11.89
C TRP A 128 -0.07 12.26 12.75
N GLU A 129 -0.02 13.45 12.20
CA GLU A 129 -0.73 14.63 12.70
C GLU A 129 -1.99 14.84 11.84
N ILE A 130 -3.16 14.58 12.42
CA ILE A 130 -4.45 14.79 11.75
C ILE A 130 -4.80 16.27 11.84
N THR A 131 -5.07 16.90 10.71
CA THR A 131 -5.43 18.31 10.63
C THR A 131 -6.95 18.50 10.56
N GLN A 132 -7.41 19.77 10.60
CA GLN A 132 -8.83 20.10 10.38
C GLN A 132 -9.15 20.34 8.90
N GLU A 133 -8.18 20.22 8.01
CA GLU A 133 -8.39 20.38 6.58
C GLU A 133 -9.20 19.20 6.04
N ALA A 134 -10.24 19.52 5.27
CA ALA A 134 -11.08 18.53 4.62
C ALA A 134 -11.34 18.94 3.16
N LYS A 135 -11.55 17.96 2.30
CA LYS A 135 -11.99 18.13 0.91
C LYS A 135 -12.96 17.03 0.50
N GLN A 136 -13.63 17.21 -0.62
CA GLN A 136 -14.46 16.17 -1.23
C GLN A 136 -13.63 15.42 -2.29
N ILE A 137 -13.69 14.10 -2.23
CA ILE A 137 -13.21 13.22 -3.31
C ILE A 137 -14.39 12.31 -3.66
N ASN A 138 -14.93 12.46 -4.85
CA ASN A 138 -16.19 11.87 -5.25
C ASN A 138 -17.30 12.23 -4.22
N ASP A 139 -18.00 11.23 -3.68
CA ASP A 139 -19.08 11.43 -2.72
C ASP A 139 -18.60 11.38 -1.24
N TYR A 140 -17.28 11.32 -1.00
CA TYR A 140 -16.71 11.16 0.34
C TYR A 140 -16.03 12.42 0.85
N THR A 141 -16.22 12.72 2.14
CA THR A 141 -15.43 13.73 2.84
C THR A 141 -14.14 13.10 3.35
N VAL A 142 -13.00 13.62 2.89
CA VAL A 142 -11.68 13.16 3.32
C VAL A 142 -10.96 14.22 4.14
N TYR A 143 -10.19 13.80 5.11
CA TYR A 143 -9.43 14.66 6.02
C TYR A 143 -7.94 14.49 5.78
N LYS A 144 -7.21 15.59 5.95
CA LYS A 144 -5.76 15.62 5.76
C LYS A 144 -5.04 15.16 7.01
N ALA A 145 -4.04 14.34 6.83
CA ALA A 145 -3.02 14.04 7.82
C ALA A 145 -1.63 14.28 7.21
N THR A 146 -0.70 14.77 8.04
CA THR A 146 0.71 14.90 7.69
C THR A 146 1.54 14.01 8.59
N GLY A 147 2.67 13.54 8.11
CA GLY A 147 3.55 12.68 8.87
C GLY A 147 4.98 12.72 8.35
N VAL A 148 5.84 12.03 9.07
CA VAL A 148 7.24 11.86 8.67
C VAL A 148 7.60 10.39 8.82
N TYR A 149 8.16 9.81 7.78
CA TYR A 149 8.68 8.46 7.83
C TYR A 149 10.14 8.40 7.43
N LYS A 150 10.83 7.35 7.83
CA LYS A 150 12.23 7.14 7.47
C LYS A 150 12.32 6.44 6.13
N THR A 151 13.12 7.00 5.24
CA THR A 151 13.49 6.36 3.96
C THR A 151 15.01 6.16 3.93
N GLY A 152 15.46 5.17 3.16
CA GLY A 152 16.88 4.84 3.06
C GLY A 152 17.22 3.55 3.80
N ASN A 153 18.51 3.31 3.93
CA ASN A 153 19.08 2.14 4.60
C ASN A 153 20.41 2.52 5.25
N SER A 154 21.04 1.60 5.93
CA SER A 154 22.31 1.84 6.66
C SER A 154 23.49 2.19 5.72
N LEU A 155 23.44 1.80 4.44
CA LEU A 155 24.45 2.16 3.43
C LEU A 155 24.33 3.61 2.96
N ALA A 156 23.10 3.96 2.54
CA ALA A 156 22.79 5.28 1.99
C ALA A 156 22.49 6.33 3.06
N GLY A 157 22.36 5.89 4.32
CA GLY A 157 21.84 6.70 5.41
C GLY A 157 20.32 6.81 5.40
N TYR A 158 19.74 7.10 6.57
CA TYR A 158 18.31 7.32 6.70
C TYR A 158 17.97 8.80 6.50
N LYS A 159 16.96 9.07 5.69
CA LYS A 159 16.39 10.41 5.52
C LYS A 159 14.99 10.45 6.12
N LYS A 160 14.62 11.59 6.65
CA LYS A 160 13.24 11.89 7.03
C LYS A 160 12.52 12.41 5.79
N THR A 161 11.41 11.78 5.45
CA THR A 161 10.58 12.16 4.31
C THR A 161 9.20 12.56 4.79
N GLU A 162 8.78 13.75 4.43
CA GLU A 162 7.42 14.22 4.69
C GLU A 162 6.42 13.45 3.83
N VAL A 163 5.27 13.19 4.41
CA VAL A 163 4.15 12.53 3.74
C VAL A 163 2.86 13.27 4.07
N THR A 164 2.01 13.44 3.08
CA THR A 164 0.64 13.94 3.24
C THR A 164 -0.33 12.87 2.78
N ALA A 165 -1.33 12.58 3.62
CA ALA A 165 -2.41 11.65 3.29
C ALA A 165 -3.78 12.33 3.42
N TRP A 166 -4.73 11.89 2.58
CA TRP A 166 -6.14 12.22 2.69
C TRP A 166 -6.90 10.93 2.94
N PHE A 167 -7.55 10.81 4.08
CA PHE A 167 -8.23 9.60 4.51
C PHE A 167 -9.72 9.82 4.75
N CYS A 168 -10.51 8.77 4.58
CA CYS A 168 -11.96 8.77 4.70
C CYS A 168 -12.41 8.02 5.97
N PRO A 169 -12.90 8.69 7.04
CA PRO A 169 -13.39 8.01 8.23
C PRO A 169 -14.69 7.21 8.01
N GLU A 170 -15.45 7.52 6.95
CA GLU A 170 -16.67 6.78 6.60
C GLU A 170 -16.36 5.34 6.20
N ILE A 171 -15.10 5.06 5.77
CA ILE A 171 -14.58 3.73 5.52
C ILE A 171 -13.53 3.42 6.59
N PRO A 172 -13.92 2.85 7.75
CA PRO A 172 -13.06 2.69 8.92
C PRO A 172 -12.06 1.54 8.74
N LYS A 173 -11.29 1.59 7.67
CA LYS A 173 -10.21 0.66 7.34
C LYS A 173 -8.88 1.40 7.43
N PRO A 174 -7.99 1.08 8.40
CA PRO A 174 -6.76 1.81 8.64
C PRO A 174 -5.67 1.45 7.63
N TYR A 175 -6.02 1.38 6.36
CA TYR A 175 -5.14 0.93 5.27
C TYR A 175 -4.99 1.97 4.17
N GLY A 176 -3.94 1.82 3.36
CA GLY A 176 -3.67 2.68 2.21
C GLY A 176 -2.63 2.06 1.28
N PRO A 177 -2.23 2.80 0.23
CA PRO A 177 -1.19 2.38 -0.70
C PRO A 177 0.16 2.16 -0.02
N LEU A 178 0.96 1.25 -0.56
CA LEU A 178 2.29 0.91 -0.07
C LEU A 178 2.24 0.52 1.43
N ASN A 179 3.15 1.10 2.20
CA ASN A 179 3.24 0.95 3.65
C ASN A 179 2.52 2.06 4.44
N PHE A 180 1.65 2.85 3.79
CA PHE A 180 0.88 3.88 4.46
C PHE A 180 -0.42 3.33 5.06
N GLY A 181 -0.74 3.73 6.29
CA GLY A 181 -1.93 3.31 7.02
C GLY A 181 -1.95 3.85 8.43
N ASN A 182 -2.71 3.20 9.35
CA ASN A 182 -2.90 3.61 10.76
C ASN A 182 -3.61 4.96 10.94
N LEU A 183 -4.27 5.48 9.90
CA LEU A 183 -5.23 6.57 10.02
C LEU A 183 -6.61 5.98 10.34
N PRO A 184 -7.52 6.75 10.97
CA PRO A 184 -8.85 6.25 11.34
C PRO A 184 -9.80 6.20 10.12
N GLY A 185 -9.34 5.61 9.00
CA GLY A 185 -10.07 5.46 7.76
C GLY A 185 -9.17 5.09 6.60
N LEU A 186 -9.77 4.67 5.49
CA LEU A 186 -9.08 4.32 4.26
C LEU A 186 -8.39 5.55 3.66
N ILE A 187 -7.12 5.42 3.30
CA ILE A 187 -6.38 6.49 2.62
C ILE A 187 -6.83 6.57 1.16
N PHE A 188 -7.36 7.71 0.77
CA PHE A 188 -7.79 7.98 -0.60
C PHE A 188 -6.66 8.55 -1.46
N GLU A 189 -5.83 9.40 -0.86
CA GLU A 189 -4.64 9.92 -1.52
C GLU A 189 -3.47 9.92 -0.54
N VAL A 190 -2.29 9.63 -1.05
CA VAL A 190 -1.04 9.81 -0.31
C VAL A 190 0.02 10.37 -1.25
N SER A 191 0.75 11.38 -0.77
CA SER A 191 1.83 12.04 -1.52
C SER A 191 3.08 12.11 -0.66
N PHE A 192 4.20 11.77 -1.24
CA PHE A 192 5.52 11.79 -0.61
C PHE A 192 6.59 11.91 -1.68
N LYS A 193 7.65 12.66 -1.41
CA LYS A 193 8.65 13.00 -2.43
C LYS A 193 7.95 13.52 -3.72
N ASN A 194 8.25 12.88 -4.82
CA ASN A 194 7.75 13.14 -6.17
C ASN A 194 6.66 12.13 -6.63
N VAL A 195 6.11 11.33 -5.70
CA VAL A 195 5.11 10.28 -5.98
C VAL A 195 3.81 10.60 -5.28
N SER A 196 2.69 10.38 -5.95
CA SER A 196 1.35 10.43 -5.36
C SER A 196 0.48 9.28 -5.87
N TYR A 197 -0.20 8.62 -4.92
CA TYR A 197 -1.21 7.62 -5.20
C TYR A 197 -2.59 8.21 -4.96
N GLY A 198 -3.52 7.94 -5.87
CA GLY A 198 -4.90 8.40 -5.78
C GLY A 198 -5.90 7.27 -5.99
N LEU A 199 -6.89 7.18 -5.10
CA LEU A 199 -7.98 6.22 -5.19
C LEU A 199 -8.88 6.56 -6.38
N THR A 200 -9.16 5.58 -7.21
CA THR A 200 -10.06 5.72 -8.37
C THR A 200 -11.38 4.96 -8.19
N LYS A 201 -11.36 3.84 -7.45
CA LYS A 201 -12.52 2.96 -7.32
C LYS A 201 -12.46 2.16 -6.03
N ILE A 202 -13.64 1.86 -5.45
CA ILE A 202 -13.81 0.86 -4.40
C ILE A 202 -14.88 -0.14 -4.84
N GLU A 203 -14.59 -1.42 -4.72
CA GLU A 203 -15.53 -2.51 -4.94
C GLU A 203 -15.62 -3.36 -3.68
N TYR A 204 -16.79 -3.43 -3.09
CA TYR A 204 -17.04 -4.32 -1.97
C TYR A 204 -17.38 -5.72 -2.49
N LYS A 205 -16.48 -6.65 -2.24
CA LYS A 205 -16.59 -8.07 -2.66
C LYS A 205 -15.67 -8.92 -1.80
N PRO A 206 -15.91 -10.24 -1.70
CA PRO A 206 -15.01 -11.16 -1.03
C PRO A 206 -13.59 -11.07 -1.60
N VAL A 207 -12.59 -10.98 -0.70
CA VAL A 207 -11.19 -10.87 -1.08
C VAL A 207 -10.36 -12.01 -0.47
N LYS A 208 -9.31 -12.40 -1.18
CA LYS A 208 -8.32 -13.32 -0.68
C LYS A 208 -7.01 -12.57 -0.40
N ILE A 209 -6.66 -12.46 0.86
CA ILE A 209 -5.37 -11.91 1.29
C ILE A 209 -4.40 -13.09 1.48
N PRO A 210 -3.19 -13.04 0.89
CA PRO A 210 -2.21 -14.12 1.04
C PRO A 210 -1.86 -14.36 2.52
N GLU A 211 -1.61 -15.62 2.87
CA GLU A 211 -1.13 -15.98 4.21
C GLU A 211 0.37 -15.71 4.33
N VAL A 212 0.78 -15.22 5.50
CA VAL A 212 2.18 -15.04 5.86
C VAL A 212 2.62 -16.25 6.66
N ASP A 213 3.65 -16.94 6.20
CA ASP A 213 4.30 -18.01 6.97
C ASP A 213 5.17 -17.37 8.07
N LEU A 214 4.59 -17.24 9.26
CA LEU A 214 5.26 -16.65 10.43
C LEU A 214 6.47 -17.46 10.89
N GLY A 215 6.55 -18.77 10.55
CA GLY A 215 7.71 -19.61 10.83
C GLY A 215 8.90 -19.33 9.92
N ASN A 216 8.69 -18.59 8.83
CA ASN A 216 9.71 -18.23 7.83
C ASN A 216 9.85 -16.72 7.68
N THR A 217 9.92 -16.00 8.80
CA THR A 217 10.08 -14.53 8.85
C THR A 217 11.45 -14.13 9.40
N VAL A 218 11.91 -12.98 8.97
CA VAL A 218 13.04 -12.23 9.56
C VAL A 218 12.63 -10.77 9.71
N THR A 219 13.19 -10.07 10.68
CA THR A 219 12.93 -8.63 10.81
C THR A 219 13.65 -7.85 9.71
N ALA A 220 13.14 -6.66 9.38
CA ALA A 220 13.79 -5.77 8.41
C ALA A 220 15.22 -5.41 8.86
N GLU A 221 15.45 -5.24 10.18
CA GLU A 221 16.78 -4.98 10.74
C GLU A 221 17.74 -6.16 10.54
N GLU A 222 17.28 -7.38 10.79
CA GLU A 222 18.08 -8.60 10.54
C GLU A 222 18.38 -8.79 9.06
N ASP A 223 17.40 -8.56 8.18
CA ASP A 223 17.56 -8.64 6.74
C ASP A 223 18.58 -7.62 6.22
N GLU A 224 18.50 -6.38 6.71
CA GLU A 224 19.44 -5.32 6.39
C GLU A 224 20.86 -5.68 6.84
N LYS A 225 21.03 -6.14 8.09
CA LYS A 225 22.31 -6.57 8.64
C LYS A 225 22.95 -7.68 7.79
N MET A 226 22.18 -8.72 7.45
CA MET A 226 22.69 -9.83 6.61
C MET A 226 23.05 -9.36 5.21
N THR A 227 22.29 -8.42 4.64
CA THR A 227 22.59 -7.80 3.35
C THR A 227 23.92 -7.04 3.40
N MET A 228 24.16 -6.28 4.46
CA MET A 228 25.41 -5.54 4.68
C MET A 228 26.62 -6.46 4.81
N GLU A 229 26.49 -7.53 5.58
CA GLU A 229 27.55 -8.54 5.73
C GLU A 229 27.87 -9.24 4.41
N PHE A 230 26.88 -9.42 3.54
CA PHE A 230 27.07 -10.00 2.22
C PHE A 230 27.79 -9.06 1.26
N ILE A 231 27.42 -7.77 1.22
CA ILE A 231 28.01 -6.76 0.32
C ILE A 231 29.41 -6.36 0.77
N GLY A 232 29.69 -6.39 2.09
CA GLY A 232 30.99 -6.04 2.67
C GLY A 232 32.08 -7.12 2.55
N LYS A 233 31.75 -8.27 1.93
CA LYS A 233 32.67 -9.36 1.61
C LYS A 233 33.16 -9.28 0.18
#